data_fdba94f515c600b53ef8f769c350a877
#
_entry.id   fdba94f515c600b53ef8f769c350a877
#
_cell.length_a   1.000
_cell.length_b   1.000
_cell.length_c   1.000
_cell.angle_alpha   90.00
_cell.angle_beta   90.00
_cell.angle_gamma   90.00
#
_symmetry.space_group_name_H-M   'P 1'
#
loop_
_entity.id
_entity.type
_entity.pdbx_description
1 polymer ?
#
loop_
_entity_poly.entity_id
_entity_poly.type
_entity_poly.pdbx_seq_one_letter_code
_entity_poly.pdbx_strand_id
1 'polypeptide(L)'
;NQLEIDYGIISMEKYYSNIPRKIIVEKLLIDKTRTILQDIKINCFNKEKDKYFLDLCSREKIEGKVLSVLYDQNWKNLKVTGGNLDIKEYRKPKNLDKILKISKKLSENFEYVRVDLYNIEEKIYFGELTFCENSGFEKFTDESWDFKFGSYWEQKKLK
;
A
#
# COMPACT_ATOMS: atom_id res chain seq x y z
N ASN A 1 8.75 26.44 5.70
CA ASN A 1 8.94 25.36 6.67
C ASN A 1 7.82 24.34 6.51
N GLN A 2 8.15 23.08 6.18
CA GLN A 2 7.15 22.02 5.93
C GLN A 2 6.27 21.73 7.15
N LEU A 3 6.76 21.96 8.36
CA LEU A 3 5.99 21.79 9.59
C LEU A 3 4.93 22.89 9.82
N GLU A 4 4.94 23.96 9.05
CA GLU A 4 3.96 25.05 9.14
C GLU A 4 2.77 24.83 8.18
N ILE A 5 2.94 23.94 7.21
CA ILE A 5 1.94 23.67 6.19
C ILE A 5 0.91 22.67 6.73
N ASP A 6 -0.38 22.98 6.60
CA ASP A 6 -1.45 22.02 6.88
C ASP A 6 -1.63 21.07 5.70
N TYR A 7 -1.00 19.91 5.81
CA TYR A 7 -1.06 18.88 4.77
C TYR A 7 -2.49 18.41 4.52
N GLY A 8 -3.31 18.30 5.56
CA GLY A 8 -4.70 17.86 5.43
C GLY A 8 -5.57 18.76 4.54
N ILE A 9 -5.26 20.08 4.50
CA ILE A 9 -5.95 21.01 3.61
C ILE A 9 -5.45 20.83 2.17
N ILE A 10 -4.14 20.73 1.98
CA ILE A 10 -3.54 20.64 0.63
C ILE A 10 -3.88 19.33 -0.04
N SER A 11 -3.81 18.22 0.71
CA SER A 11 -4.13 16.89 0.19
C SER A 11 -5.62 16.58 0.16
N MET A 12 -6.49 17.49 0.66
CA MET A 12 -7.93 17.24 0.88
C MET A 12 -8.23 16.07 1.85
N GLU A 13 -7.27 15.75 2.72
CA GLU A 13 -7.34 14.68 3.71
C GLU A 13 -7.46 15.28 5.11
N LYS A 14 -8.62 15.83 5.44
CA LYS A 14 -8.87 16.66 6.64
C LYS A 14 -8.43 16.04 7.97
N TYR A 15 -8.40 14.71 8.09
CA TYR A 15 -7.95 14.04 9.31
C TYR A 15 -6.46 14.28 9.61
N TYR A 16 -5.62 14.58 8.62
CA TYR A 16 -4.22 14.97 8.85
C TYR A 16 -4.07 16.32 9.55
N SER A 17 -5.03 17.23 9.40
CA SER A 17 -4.99 18.53 10.08
C SER A 17 -4.99 18.41 11.61
N ASN A 18 -5.53 17.34 12.15
CA ASN A 18 -5.61 17.08 13.59
C ASN A 18 -4.38 16.31 14.13
N ILE A 19 -3.46 15.87 13.27
CA ILE A 19 -2.28 15.12 13.69
C ILE A 19 -1.17 16.10 14.07
N PRO A 20 -0.60 16.01 15.30
CA PRO A 20 0.54 16.83 15.67
C PRO A 20 1.72 16.61 14.73
N ARG A 21 2.21 17.69 14.13
CA ARG A 21 3.31 17.64 13.16
C ARG A 21 4.62 17.30 13.85
N LYS A 22 5.28 16.23 13.42
CA LYS A 22 6.52 15.73 14.00
C LYS A 22 7.48 15.28 12.91
N ILE A 23 8.76 15.36 13.19
CA ILE A 23 9.82 14.72 12.40
C ILE A 23 10.15 13.39 13.05
N ILE A 24 10.08 12.32 12.26
CA ILE A 24 10.47 10.97 12.68
C ILE A 24 11.81 10.67 11.99
N VAL A 25 12.77 10.19 12.78
CA VAL A 25 14.08 9.75 12.26
C VAL A 25 14.22 8.27 12.56
N GLU A 26 14.38 7.46 11.54
CA GLU A 26 14.50 6.02 11.62
C GLU A 26 15.84 5.54 11.06
N LYS A 27 16.24 4.33 11.46
CA LYS A 27 17.43 3.71 10.88
C LYS A 27 17.18 3.39 9.40
N LEU A 28 18.14 3.78 8.55
CA LEU A 28 18.09 3.44 7.13
C LEU A 28 18.09 1.91 6.93
N LEU A 29 17.07 1.41 6.27
CA LEU A 29 16.99 0.02 5.86
C LEU A 29 17.78 -0.18 4.56
N ILE A 30 18.63 -1.20 4.54
CA ILE A 30 19.46 -1.55 3.37
C ILE A 30 19.22 -3.02 3.05
N ASP A 31 18.81 -3.29 1.81
CA ASP A 31 18.79 -4.65 1.25
C ASP A 31 20.08 -4.86 0.45
N LYS A 32 20.97 -5.72 0.95
CA LYS A 32 22.26 -6.01 0.29
C LYS A 32 22.10 -6.80 -1.01
N THR A 33 20.94 -7.39 -1.23
CA THR A 33 20.64 -8.25 -2.40
C THR A 33 19.96 -7.48 -3.52
N ARG A 34 19.57 -6.23 -3.28
CA ARG A 34 18.83 -5.38 -4.23
C ARG A 34 19.39 -3.97 -4.25
N THR A 35 19.42 -3.38 -5.43
CA THR A 35 19.81 -1.97 -5.60
C THR A 35 18.79 -1.02 -4.99
N ILE A 36 17.51 -1.43 -4.95
CA ILE A 36 16.40 -0.63 -4.46
C ILE A 36 15.55 -1.46 -3.51
N LEU A 37 15.22 -0.86 -2.37
CA LEU A 37 14.35 -1.47 -1.38
C LEU A 37 12.94 -1.66 -1.95
N GLN A 38 12.44 -2.89 -1.95
CA GLN A 38 11.10 -3.20 -2.41
C GLN A 38 10.07 -2.87 -1.34
N ASP A 39 9.11 -2.05 -1.70
CA ASP A 39 7.95 -1.69 -0.91
C ASP A 39 6.81 -2.66 -1.23
N ILE A 40 6.26 -3.30 -0.21
CA ILE A 40 5.11 -4.21 -0.34
C ILE A 40 3.93 -3.51 0.30
N LYS A 41 3.01 -3.04 -0.52
CA LYS A 41 1.78 -2.38 -0.10
C LYS A 41 0.64 -3.38 -0.11
N ILE A 42 0.01 -3.59 1.01
CA ILE A 42 -1.06 -4.58 1.13
C ILE A 42 -2.38 -3.86 1.38
N ASN A 43 -3.25 -3.85 0.38
CA ASN A 43 -4.62 -3.38 0.50
C ASN A 43 -5.44 -4.42 1.27
N CYS A 44 -5.84 -4.11 2.49
CA CYS A 44 -6.52 -4.99 3.41
C CYS A 44 -8.01 -4.62 3.51
N PHE A 45 -8.89 -5.53 3.11
CA PHE A 45 -10.34 -5.41 3.22
C PHE A 45 -10.84 -6.46 4.22
N ASN A 46 -11.20 -6.04 5.42
CA ASN A 46 -11.46 -6.94 6.56
C ASN A 46 -12.94 -7.29 6.75
N LYS A 47 -13.84 -6.76 5.92
CA LYS A 47 -15.26 -7.07 6.02
C LYS A 47 -15.59 -8.35 5.28
N GLU A 48 -16.37 -9.23 5.90
CA GLU A 48 -16.92 -10.50 5.40
C GLU A 48 -15.97 -11.57 4.84
N LYS A 49 -14.87 -11.24 4.15
CA LYS A 49 -14.08 -12.24 3.40
C LYS A 49 -12.55 -12.10 3.50
N ASP A 50 -12.02 -11.31 4.41
CA ASP A 50 -10.55 -11.16 4.53
C ASP A 50 -9.85 -11.10 3.15
N LYS A 51 -10.01 -10.01 2.40
CA LYS A 51 -9.38 -9.84 1.08
C LYS A 51 -8.12 -9.01 1.20
N TYR A 52 -7.04 -9.55 0.68
CA TYR A 52 -5.74 -8.91 0.66
C TYR A 52 -5.21 -8.83 -0.77
N PHE A 53 -4.83 -7.63 -1.20
CA PHE A 53 -4.20 -7.40 -2.49
C PHE A 53 -2.85 -6.75 -2.26
N LEU A 54 -1.80 -7.36 -2.80
CA LEU A 54 -0.43 -6.91 -2.64
C LEU A 54 -0.04 -6.11 -3.87
N ASP A 55 0.22 -4.83 -3.67
CA ASP A 55 0.80 -3.96 -4.67
C ASP A 55 2.32 -3.87 -4.43
N LEU A 56 3.09 -4.34 -5.38
CA LEU A 56 4.53 -4.32 -5.34
C LEU A 56 5.04 -3.15 -6.13
N CYS A 57 5.40 -2.11 -5.40
CA CYS A 57 5.98 -0.93 -5.98
C CYS A 57 7.50 -1.07 -6.10
N SER A 58 8.01 -0.92 -7.29
CA SER A 58 9.43 -0.67 -7.53
C SER A 58 9.63 0.84 -7.68
N ARG A 59 10.51 1.40 -6.86
CA ARG A 59 10.95 2.80 -7.05
C ARG A 59 11.94 2.97 -8.19
N GLU A 60 12.18 1.92 -8.97
CA GLU A 60 12.91 2.03 -10.23
C GLU A 60 12.12 2.95 -11.15
N LYS A 61 12.50 4.22 -11.16
CA LYS A 61 11.95 5.19 -12.10
C LYS A 61 12.54 4.93 -13.49
N ILE A 62 11.87 4.15 -14.29
CA ILE A 62 12.12 4.13 -15.71
C ILE A 62 11.35 5.32 -16.28
N GLU A 63 12.06 6.29 -16.84
CA GLU A 63 11.46 7.54 -17.39
C GLU A 63 10.58 8.33 -16.41
N GLY A 64 10.90 8.30 -15.11
CA GLY A 64 10.14 9.03 -14.09
C GLY A 64 8.87 8.33 -13.59
N LYS A 65 8.57 7.13 -14.09
CA LYS A 65 7.38 6.36 -13.73
C LYS A 65 7.68 5.40 -12.59
N VAL A 66 6.77 5.31 -11.62
CA VAL A 66 6.79 4.27 -10.60
C VAL A 66 6.12 3.04 -11.19
N LEU A 67 6.84 1.91 -11.18
CA LEU A 67 6.29 0.64 -11.65
C LEU A 67 5.62 -0.08 -10.48
N SER A 68 4.38 -0.52 -10.68
CA SER A 68 3.65 -1.32 -9.70
C SER A 68 2.98 -2.52 -10.35
N VAL A 69 2.82 -3.60 -9.60
CA VAL A 69 2.12 -4.82 -10.04
C VAL A 69 1.25 -5.33 -8.90
N LEU A 70 -0.01 -5.56 -9.19
CA LEU A 70 -0.98 -6.04 -8.23
C LEU A 70 -1.08 -7.57 -8.25
N TYR A 71 -0.97 -8.18 -7.07
CA TYR A 71 -1.14 -9.61 -6.84
C TYR A 71 -2.30 -9.85 -5.88
N ASP A 72 -2.98 -10.99 -6.02
CA ASP A 72 -3.88 -11.44 -4.98
C ASP A 72 -3.11 -12.10 -3.81
N GLN A 73 -3.82 -12.47 -2.75
CA GLN A 73 -3.24 -13.10 -1.56
C GLN A 73 -2.59 -14.47 -1.84
N ASN A 74 -2.86 -15.11 -2.98
CA ASN A 74 -2.24 -16.36 -3.41
C ASN A 74 -1.03 -16.13 -4.32
N TRP A 75 -0.65 -14.86 -4.53
CA TRP A 75 0.42 -14.43 -5.43
C TRP A 75 0.09 -14.61 -6.92
N LYS A 76 -1.17 -14.54 -7.29
CA LYS A 76 -1.57 -14.49 -8.69
C LYS A 76 -1.47 -13.05 -9.19
N ASN A 77 -0.68 -12.83 -10.24
CA ASN A 77 -0.60 -11.54 -10.92
C ASN A 77 -1.97 -11.20 -11.54
N LEU A 78 -2.52 -10.07 -11.18
CA LEU A 78 -3.85 -9.63 -11.63
C LEU A 78 -3.79 -8.84 -12.93
N LYS A 79 -2.59 -8.57 -13.45
CA LYS A 79 -2.32 -7.81 -14.69
C LYS A 79 -2.93 -6.40 -14.67
N VAL A 80 -3.02 -5.82 -13.49
CA VAL A 80 -3.52 -4.49 -13.21
C VAL A 80 -2.52 -3.75 -12.34
N THR A 81 -2.40 -2.46 -12.52
CA THR A 81 -1.55 -1.59 -11.70
C THR A 81 -2.28 -0.28 -11.39
N GLY A 82 -1.89 0.35 -10.28
CA GLY A 82 -2.19 1.76 -10.03
C GLY A 82 -1.18 2.60 -10.82
N GLY A 83 -1.57 3.12 -11.97
CA GLY A 83 -0.72 3.98 -12.80
C GLY A 83 -0.09 3.31 -14.03
N ASN A 84 1.18 2.93 -14.01
CA ASN A 84 1.85 2.41 -15.20
C ASN A 84 2.05 0.89 -15.16
N LEU A 85 1.79 0.24 -16.29
CA LEU A 85 2.01 -1.20 -16.44
C LEU A 85 3.50 -1.56 -16.25
N ASP A 86 3.80 -2.37 -15.23
CA ASP A 86 5.01 -3.15 -15.17
C ASP A 86 4.68 -4.58 -15.63
N ILE A 87 5.35 -5.04 -16.66
CA ILE A 87 5.24 -6.41 -17.17
C ILE A 87 6.21 -7.37 -16.46
N LYS A 88 7.03 -6.84 -15.54
CA LYS A 88 7.98 -7.63 -14.77
C LYS A 88 7.27 -8.44 -13.69
N GLU A 89 7.38 -9.76 -13.77
CA GLU A 89 6.90 -10.62 -12.69
C GLU A 89 7.88 -10.62 -11.51
N TYR A 90 7.34 -10.41 -10.31
CA TYR A 90 8.11 -10.48 -9.09
C TYR A 90 8.08 -11.90 -8.51
N ARG A 91 9.21 -12.33 -7.97
CA ARG A 91 9.30 -13.63 -7.31
C ARG A 91 8.48 -13.61 -6.01
N LYS A 92 7.65 -14.64 -5.81
CA LYS A 92 6.88 -14.84 -4.57
C LYS A 92 7.82 -14.85 -3.36
N PRO A 93 7.56 -14.01 -2.33
CA PRO A 93 8.31 -14.07 -1.07
C PRO A 93 8.12 -15.43 -0.40
N LYS A 94 9.20 -16.03 0.10
CA LYS A 94 9.14 -17.31 0.82
C LYS A 94 8.29 -17.23 2.08
N ASN A 95 8.26 -16.05 2.71
CA ASN A 95 7.53 -15.77 3.94
C ASN A 95 6.21 -15.00 3.69
N LEU A 96 5.57 -15.19 2.52
CA LEU A 96 4.29 -14.52 2.18
C LEU A 96 3.23 -14.70 3.27
N ASP A 97 3.08 -15.93 3.80
CA ASP A 97 2.09 -16.23 4.84
C ASP A 97 2.31 -15.37 6.10
N LYS A 98 3.59 -15.14 6.46
CA LYS A 98 3.94 -14.27 7.58
C LYS A 98 3.62 -12.80 7.28
N ILE A 99 3.87 -12.34 6.05
CA ILE A 99 3.51 -10.98 5.60
C ILE A 99 2.00 -10.79 5.73
N LEU A 100 1.20 -11.71 5.18
CA LEU A 100 -0.26 -11.64 5.24
C LEU A 100 -0.79 -11.71 6.68
N LYS A 101 -0.21 -12.57 7.53
CA LYS A 101 -0.59 -12.65 8.95
C LYS A 101 -0.34 -11.35 9.71
N ILE A 102 0.80 -10.69 9.45
CA ILE A 102 1.13 -9.39 10.05
C ILE A 102 0.17 -8.32 9.54
N SER A 103 -0.08 -8.27 8.23
CA SER A 103 -1.00 -7.31 7.61
C SER A 103 -2.41 -7.46 8.17
N LYS A 104 -2.91 -8.71 8.30
CA LYS A 104 -4.19 -9.00 8.95
C LYS A 104 -4.24 -8.45 10.38
N LYS A 105 -3.20 -8.69 11.19
CA LYS A 105 -3.14 -8.19 12.57
C LYS A 105 -3.12 -6.68 12.66
N LEU A 106 -2.38 -6.00 11.76
CA LEU A 106 -2.30 -4.54 11.74
C LEU A 106 -3.59 -3.88 11.23
N SER A 107 -4.33 -4.56 10.36
CA SER A 107 -5.55 -4.04 9.74
C SER A 107 -6.84 -4.42 10.47
N GLU A 108 -6.83 -5.32 11.46
CA GLU A 108 -8.01 -5.96 12.05
C GLU A 108 -9.09 -5.00 12.58
N ASN A 109 -8.71 -3.79 12.98
CA ASN A 109 -9.64 -2.78 13.52
C ASN A 109 -10.24 -1.84 12.46
N PHE A 110 -9.86 -2.01 11.19
CA PHE A 110 -10.27 -1.13 10.11
C PHE A 110 -11.07 -1.91 9.07
N GLU A 111 -12.09 -1.32 8.48
CA GLU A 111 -12.82 -1.91 7.36
C GLU A 111 -11.91 -2.01 6.12
N TYR A 112 -11.14 -0.95 5.89
CA TYR A 112 -10.07 -0.88 4.90
C TYR A 112 -8.88 -0.12 5.46
N VAL A 113 -7.68 -0.62 5.18
CA VAL A 113 -6.42 0.11 5.34
C VAL A 113 -5.36 -0.51 4.46
N ARG A 114 -4.47 0.30 3.89
CA ARG A 114 -3.26 -0.18 3.25
C ARG A 114 -2.15 -0.32 4.29
N VAL A 115 -1.54 -1.48 4.35
CA VAL A 115 -0.40 -1.78 5.22
C VAL A 115 0.86 -1.84 4.37
N ASP A 116 1.81 -0.95 4.59
CA ASP A 116 3.06 -0.90 3.86
C ASP A 116 4.18 -1.55 4.67
N LEU A 117 4.82 -2.55 4.08
CA LEU A 117 5.86 -3.36 4.72
C LEU A 117 7.11 -3.46 3.82
N TYR A 118 8.27 -3.58 4.46
CA TYR A 118 9.50 -3.99 3.81
C TYR A 118 9.86 -5.41 4.20
N ASN A 119 10.34 -6.21 3.23
CA ASN A 119 10.75 -7.58 3.44
C ASN A 119 12.21 -7.75 2.99
N ILE A 120 13.14 -7.73 3.95
CA ILE A 120 14.59 -7.78 3.70
C ILE A 120 15.12 -9.07 4.33
N GLU A 121 15.65 -9.99 3.52
CA GLU A 121 16.17 -11.28 3.98
C GLU A 121 15.17 -12.02 4.90
N GLU A 122 13.89 -12.04 4.50
CA GLU A 122 12.76 -12.64 5.24
C GLU A 122 12.44 -11.97 6.60
N LYS A 123 13.10 -10.85 6.94
CA LYS A 123 12.73 -9.98 8.06
C LYS A 123 11.75 -8.91 7.58
N ILE A 124 10.64 -8.79 8.29
CA ILE A 124 9.58 -7.85 7.96
C ILE A 124 9.73 -6.61 8.82
N TYR A 125 9.72 -5.45 8.17
CA TYR A 125 9.74 -4.15 8.81
C TYR A 125 8.46 -3.40 8.47
N PHE A 126 7.90 -2.70 9.44
CA PHE A 126 6.74 -1.85 9.26
C PHE A 126 7.15 -0.55 8.56
N GLY A 127 6.37 -0.11 7.59
CA GLY A 127 6.49 1.18 6.93
C GLY A 127 5.42 2.14 7.43
N GLU A 128 4.19 2.01 6.93
CA GLU A 128 3.09 2.89 7.32
C GLU A 128 1.72 2.20 7.24
N LEU A 129 0.71 2.83 7.82
CA LEU A 129 -0.70 2.58 7.54
C LEU A 129 -1.24 3.76 6.73
N THR A 130 -1.82 3.47 5.56
CA THR A 130 -2.40 4.49 4.68
C THR A 130 -3.90 4.28 4.58
N PHE A 131 -4.67 5.30 4.92
CA PHE A 131 -6.13 5.24 4.95
C PHE A 131 -6.77 5.74 3.68
N CYS A 132 -6.08 6.62 2.96
CA CYS A 132 -6.54 7.19 1.70
C CYS A 132 -5.33 7.40 0.77
N GLU A 133 -5.14 6.54 -0.20
CA GLU A 133 -4.03 6.64 -1.14
C GLU A 133 -4.26 7.76 -2.12
N ASN A 134 -3.25 8.66 -2.27
CA ASN A 134 -3.31 9.80 -3.18
C ASN A 134 -4.65 10.55 -3.13
N SER A 135 -5.20 10.73 -1.92
CA SER A 135 -6.49 11.39 -1.68
C SER A 135 -7.68 10.76 -2.44
N GLY A 136 -7.55 9.48 -2.82
CA GLY A 136 -8.56 8.75 -3.58
C GLY A 136 -8.59 9.06 -5.09
N PHE A 137 -7.58 9.76 -5.62
CA PHE A 137 -7.52 10.13 -7.04
C PHE A 137 -6.69 9.18 -7.91
N GLU A 138 -6.08 8.16 -7.32
CA GLU A 138 -5.35 7.17 -8.10
C GLU A 138 -6.31 6.30 -8.92
N LYS A 139 -5.96 6.04 -10.18
CA LYS A 139 -6.75 5.22 -11.08
C LYS A 139 -6.01 3.93 -11.40
N PHE A 140 -6.74 2.84 -11.47
CA PHE A 140 -6.20 1.60 -12.03
C PHE A 140 -6.10 1.69 -13.55
N THR A 141 -5.17 0.94 -14.14
CA THR A 141 -5.05 0.80 -15.61
C THR A 141 -6.30 0.17 -16.25
N ASP A 142 -7.08 -0.57 -15.47
CA ASP A 142 -8.39 -1.10 -15.80
C ASP A 142 -9.41 -0.55 -14.79
N GLU A 143 -10.27 0.37 -15.21
CA GLU A 143 -11.25 1.04 -14.37
C GLU A 143 -12.24 0.07 -13.68
N SER A 144 -12.43 -1.14 -14.20
CA SER A 144 -13.27 -2.15 -13.54
C SER A 144 -12.76 -2.52 -12.14
N TRP A 145 -11.48 -2.29 -11.87
CA TRP A 145 -10.86 -2.56 -10.58
C TRP A 145 -11.21 -1.53 -9.51
N ASP A 146 -11.53 -0.29 -9.89
CA ASP A 146 -12.04 0.72 -8.95
C ASP A 146 -13.37 0.24 -8.36
N PHE A 147 -14.29 -0.21 -9.22
CA PHE A 147 -15.56 -0.80 -8.78
C PHE A 147 -15.36 -2.08 -7.98
N LYS A 148 -14.41 -2.92 -8.38
CA LYS A 148 -14.13 -4.18 -7.70
C LYS A 148 -13.56 -3.94 -6.30
N PHE A 149 -12.61 -3.03 -6.14
CA PHE A 149 -12.08 -2.65 -4.83
C PHE A 149 -13.18 -1.99 -3.99
N GLY A 150 -13.95 -1.08 -4.56
CA GLY A 150 -15.10 -0.47 -3.90
C GLY A 150 -16.12 -1.50 -3.40
N SER A 151 -16.31 -2.62 -4.12
CA SER A 151 -17.22 -3.69 -3.71
C SER A 151 -16.75 -4.48 -2.46
N TYR A 152 -15.48 -4.41 -2.13
CA TYR A 152 -14.93 -5.02 -0.91
C TYR A 152 -14.98 -4.07 0.28
N TRP A 153 -15.23 -2.79 0.04
CA TRP A 153 -15.27 -1.75 1.06
C TRP A 153 -16.70 -1.24 1.22
N GLU A 154 -17.43 -1.75 2.18
CA GLU A 154 -18.71 -1.18 2.58
C GLU A 154 -18.50 0.00 3.53
N GLN A 155 -18.64 1.20 3.01
CA GLN A 155 -18.75 2.37 3.87
C GLN A 155 -20.12 2.35 4.56
N LYS A 156 -20.11 2.36 5.90
CA LYS A 156 -21.34 2.63 6.66
C LYS A 156 -21.82 4.02 6.24
N LYS A 157 -23.03 4.10 5.68
CA LYS A 157 -23.65 5.42 5.45
C LYS A 157 -23.63 6.17 6.77
N LEU A 158 -22.94 7.29 6.82
CA LEU A 158 -23.04 8.23 7.92
C LEU A 158 -24.53 8.59 8.05
N LYS A 159 -25.13 8.24 9.19
CA LYS A 159 -26.50 8.63 9.53
C LYS A 159 -26.55 10.10 9.88
#